data_f1db67fe6f209795eed2c95540386140
#
_entry.id   f1db67fe6f209795eed2c95540386140
#
_cell.length_a   1.000
_cell.length_b   1.000
_cell.length_c   1.000
_cell.angle_alpha   90.00
_cell.angle_beta   90.00
_cell.angle_gamma   90.00
#
_symmetry.space_group_name_H-M   'P 1'
#
loop_
_entity.id
_entity.type
_entity.pdbx_description
1 polymer ?
#
loop_
_entity_poly.entity_id
_entity_poly.type
_entity_poly.pdbx_seq_one_letter_code
_entity_poly.pdbx_strand_id
1 'polypeptide(L)'
;MKLTVLGGAGEHGRACFLLEERGLKILLDCGEKEGTKVERYPALTREIAQQLDAVFLSHIHADHYAGLPWLFKYGYPQNILASQFSNHYLPELLQLPLGGKELANFEAHGPAGSWFRALPNLNLCWGRSGHAPGAVWLLLQSPAKTVLYTGDYTPNPPLLRHDSLLENELLLSQQIDLAIMDCAYTTQSDTWETAFAELKKTLATVLGRNGTVLLPVPRFGRGQELLLLLQKAFPDVELLIESEIYHGLQVYLEHDELLSTENKDRISKALSAGLRIVANDRERENAIRGRQIIITPDSRLESAAAHFYLQRLGGEPLNALIITGHIDNACLQRTLSQTSGKRFNMQILHQCYKIHQGISDIRNLLKRLKPEHTLLVHADKRATDLVVNQLVSEGFKHVHSLTANDTLSF
;
A
#
# COMPACT_ATOMS: atom_id res chain seq x y z
N MET A 1 -11.81 6.90 -24.58
CA MET A 1 -10.48 6.89 -23.93
C MET A 1 -9.92 5.47 -24.04
N LYS A 2 -8.60 5.32 -24.04
CA LYS A 2 -7.91 4.03 -24.03
C LYS A 2 -7.06 3.91 -22.79
N LEU A 3 -7.17 2.80 -22.07
CA LEU A 3 -6.26 2.38 -21.02
C LEU A 3 -5.27 1.36 -21.59
N THR A 4 -3.98 1.53 -21.29
CA THR A 4 -2.94 0.52 -21.51
C THR A 4 -2.35 0.14 -20.17
N VAL A 5 -2.36 -1.15 -19.82
CA VAL A 5 -1.72 -1.68 -18.61
C VAL A 5 -0.24 -1.85 -18.88
N LEU A 6 0.62 -1.00 -18.32
CA LEU A 6 2.07 -1.17 -18.42
C LEU A 6 2.62 -2.08 -17.30
N GLY A 7 1.85 -2.30 -16.25
CA GLY A 7 2.10 -3.19 -15.13
C GLY A 7 0.99 -3.05 -14.07
N GLY A 8 0.99 -3.92 -13.03
CA GLY A 8 0.10 -3.82 -11.89
C GLY A 8 -1.27 -4.50 -12.03
N ALA A 9 -1.61 -5.07 -13.18
CA ALA A 9 -2.79 -5.89 -13.36
C ALA A 9 -2.40 -7.34 -13.66
N GLY A 10 -3.12 -8.29 -13.06
CA GLY A 10 -2.79 -9.72 -13.13
C GLY A 10 -1.52 -10.11 -12.38
N GLU A 11 -1.03 -9.23 -11.51
CA GLU A 11 0.18 -9.40 -10.70
C GLU A 11 0.15 -8.48 -9.48
N HIS A 12 0.97 -8.79 -8.47
CA HIS A 12 1.31 -7.85 -7.40
C HIS A 12 2.52 -7.01 -7.81
N GLY A 13 2.48 -5.71 -7.51
CA GLY A 13 3.58 -4.78 -7.76
C GLY A 13 3.57 -4.12 -9.14
N ARG A 14 4.52 -3.25 -9.37
CA ARG A 14 4.78 -2.40 -10.56
C ARG A 14 3.54 -1.73 -11.15
N ALA A 15 2.68 -1.17 -10.30
CA ALA A 15 1.50 -0.43 -10.75
C ALA A 15 1.89 0.67 -11.75
N CYS A 16 1.28 0.63 -12.95
CA CYS A 16 1.58 1.59 -14.00
C CYS A 16 0.50 1.53 -15.09
N PHE A 17 -0.35 2.57 -15.17
CA PHE A 17 -1.51 2.59 -16.04
C PHE A 17 -1.46 3.84 -16.93
N LEU A 18 -1.42 3.65 -18.25
CA LEU A 18 -1.41 4.72 -19.23
C LEU A 18 -2.82 4.97 -19.76
N LEU A 19 -3.33 6.19 -19.53
CA LEU A 19 -4.58 6.69 -20.11
C LEU A 19 -4.29 7.59 -21.31
N GLU A 20 -4.97 7.33 -22.43
CA GLU A 20 -4.81 8.09 -23.67
C GLU A 20 -6.16 8.55 -24.23
N GLU A 21 -6.31 9.86 -24.48
CA GLU A 21 -7.49 10.43 -25.12
C GLU A 21 -7.16 11.66 -25.95
N ARG A 22 -7.44 11.65 -27.26
CA ARG A 22 -7.32 12.81 -28.15
C ARG A 22 -5.98 13.57 -28.02
N GLY A 23 -4.89 12.82 -27.90
CA GLY A 23 -3.54 13.34 -27.72
C GLY A 23 -3.12 13.61 -26.27
N LEU A 24 -4.02 13.56 -25.31
CA LEU A 24 -3.71 13.61 -23.88
C LEU A 24 -3.19 12.24 -23.41
N LYS A 25 -2.04 12.22 -22.74
CA LYS A 25 -1.40 11.03 -22.20
C LYS A 25 -1.07 11.19 -20.73
N ILE A 26 -1.68 10.38 -19.89
CA ILE A 26 -1.57 10.44 -18.42
C ILE A 26 -1.06 9.10 -17.91
N LEU A 27 -0.07 9.14 -17.03
CA LEU A 27 0.40 7.95 -16.31
C LEU A 27 -0.09 7.98 -14.86
N LEU A 28 -0.68 6.87 -14.43
CA LEU A 28 -1.06 6.64 -13.03
C LEU A 28 -0.06 5.63 -12.45
N ASP A 29 0.74 6.08 -11.49
CA ASP A 29 1.84 5.37 -10.85
C ASP A 29 2.95 4.91 -11.81
N CYS A 30 4.10 4.54 -11.24
CA CYS A 30 5.23 3.94 -11.93
C CYS A 30 6.05 3.14 -10.90
N GLY A 31 5.61 1.93 -10.61
CA GLY A 31 6.15 1.11 -9.55
C GLY A 31 7.19 0.09 -10.00
N GLU A 32 7.59 -0.76 -9.07
CA GLU A 32 8.40 -1.96 -9.32
C GLU A 32 7.75 -3.20 -8.70
N LYS A 33 8.13 -4.38 -9.17
CA LYS A 33 7.80 -5.65 -8.51
C LYS A 33 9.06 -6.45 -8.23
N GLU A 34 8.95 -7.46 -7.39
CA GLU A 34 9.99 -8.46 -7.22
C GLU A 34 10.17 -9.28 -8.51
N GLY A 35 11.40 -9.68 -8.83
CA GLY A 35 11.69 -10.49 -10.01
C GLY A 35 13.01 -10.17 -10.70
N THR A 36 13.18 -10.68 -11.91
CA THR A 36 14.34 -10.40 -12.76
C THR A 36 14.35 -8.92 -13.18
N LYS A 37 15.52 -8.39 -13.57
CA LYS A 37 15.63 -6.98 -14.00
C LYS A 37 14.67 -6.60 -15.13
N VAL A 38 14.34 -7.53 -16.03
CA VAL A 38 13.43 -7.30 -17.17
C VAL A 38 11.98 -7.24 -16.72
N GLU A 39 11.61 -8.04 -15.71
CA GLU A 39 10.22 -8.13 -15.23
C GLU A 39 9.93 -7.16 -14.07
N ARG A 40 10.98 -6.60 -13.47
CA ARG A 40 10.89 -5.76 -12.28
C ARG A 40 10.12 -4.46 -12.53
N TYR A 41 10.32 -3.84 -13.70
CA TYR A 41 9.77 -2.52 -14.02
C TYR A 41 8.61 -2.60 -15.02
N PRO A 42 7.75 -1.57 -15.10
CA PRO A 42 6.66 -1.51 -16.06
C PRO A 42 7.19 -1.53 -17.50
N ALA A 43 6.32 -1.89 -18.44
CA ALA A 43 6.60 -1.86 -19.90
C ALA A 43 6.67 -0.42 -20.44
N LEU A 44 7.35 0.46 -19.73
CA LEU A 44 7.54 1.86 -20.07
C LEU A 44 8.66 2.01 -21.10
N THR A 45 8.38 2.69 -22.22
CA THR A 45 9.39 3.01 -23.24
C THR A 45 9.79 4.48 -23.18
N ARG A 46 10.90 4.83 -23.84
CA ARG A 46 11.33 6.22 -23.97
C ARG A 46 10.29 7.07 -24.71
N GLU A 47 9.68 6.52 -25.75
CA GLU A 47 8.66 7.20 -26.55
C GLU A 47 7.44 7.54 -25.69
N ILE A 48 6.97 6.59 -24.89
CA ILE A 48 5.87 6.82 -23.94
C ILE A 48 6.27 7.91 -22.95
N ALA A 49 7.41 7.78 -22.27
CA ALA A 49 7.84 8.70 -21.23
C ALA A 49 7.95 10.15 -21.73
N GLN A 50 8.47 10.37 -22.95
CA GLN A 50 8.64 11.70 -23.54
C GLN A 50 7.32 12.33 -24.01
N GLN A 51 6.27 11.55 -24.21
CA GLN A 51 4.97 12.00 -24.70
C GLN A 51 3.94 12.17 -23.59
N LEU A 52 4.29 11.89 -22.33
CA LEU A 52 3.38 12.07 -21.20
C LEU A 52 3.14 13.56 -20.91
N ASP A 53 1.89 13.92 -20.73
CA ASP A 53 1.46 15.25 -20.30
C ASP A 53 1.47 15.38 -18.79
N ALA A 54 1.19 14.28 -18.07
CA ALA A 54 1.21 14.25 -16.61
C ALA A 54 1.51 12.84 -16.06
N VAL A 55 2.08 12.82 -14.86
CA VAL A 55 2.24 11.62 -14.03
C VAL A 55 1.64 11.92 -12.66
N PHE A 56 0.70 11.08 -12.24
CA PHE A 56 0.07 11.14 -10.93
C PHE A 56 0.52 9.96 -10.09
N LEU A 57 1.00 10.24 -8.88
CA LEU A 57 1.43 9.22 -7.93
C LEU A 57 0.39 9.07 -6.83
N SER A 58 -0.14 7.86 -6.66
CA SER A 58 -1.13 7.56 -5.63
C SER A 58 -0.52 7.51 -4.24
N HIS A 59 0.66 6.89 -4.06
CA HIS A 59 1.37 6.81 -2.78
C HIS A 59 2.81 6.30 -2.92
N ILE A 60 3.54 6.22 -1.80
CA ILE A 60 4.98 5.92 -1.74
C ILE A 60 5.33 4.48 -1.32
N HIS A 61 4.52 3.49 -1.64
CA HIS A 61 4.99 2.11 -1.62
C HIS A 61 5.77 1.80 -2.89
N ALA A 62 6.81 0.99 -2.80
CA ALA A 62 7.77 0.75 -3.88
C ALA A 62 7.12 0.25 -5.18
N ASP A 63 6.05 -0.50 -5.07
CA ASP A 63 5.26 -1.01 -6.19
C ASP A 63 4.42 0.07 -6.90
N HIS A 64 4.43 1.32 -6.41
CA HIS A 64 3.79 2.48 -7.03
C HIS A 64 4.79 3.57 -7.49
N TYR A 65 5.95 3.74 -6.82
CA TYR A 65 6.89 4.82 -7.16
C TYR A 65 8.26 4.37 -7.68
N ALA A 66 8.73 3.14 -7.36
CA ALA A 66 10.14 2.80 -7.54
C ALA A 66 10.59 2.63 -9.01
N GLY A 67 9.67 2.69 -9.97
CA GLY A 67 9.95 2.81 -11.40
C GLY A 67 10.21 4.25 -11.89
N LEU A 68 9.96 5.28 -11.08
CA LEU A 68 10.17 6.69 -11.45
C LEU A 68 11.60 7.02 -11.93
N PRO A 69 12.68 6.43 -11.40
CA PRO A 69 14.03 6.65 -11.95
C PRO A 69 14.15 6.33 -13.44
N TRP A 70 13.43 5.31 -13.93
CA TRP A 70 13.40 4.97 -15.34
C TRP A 70 12.63 6.01 -16.17
N LEU A 71 11.52 6.53 -15.63
CA LEU A 71 10.76 7.60 -16.24
C LEU A 71 11.64 8.83 -16.47
N PHE A 72 12.40 9.24 -15.46
CA PHE A 72 13.35 10.35 -15.57
C PHE A 72 14.50 10.08 -16.54
N LYS A 73 15.06 8.85 -16.49
CA LYS A 73 16.13 8.41 -17.41
C LYS A 73 15.65 8.41 -18.86
N TYR A 74 14.39 8.14 -19.13
CA TYR A 74 13.78 8.18 -20.45
C TYR A 74 13.42 9.60 -20.91
N GLY A 75 13.56 10.59 -20.04
CA GLY A 75 13.43 12.00 -20.40
C GLY A 75 12.04 12.58 -20.21
N TYR A 76 11.25 12.06 -19.26
CA TYR A 76 9.99 12.68 -18.87
C TYR A 76 10.21 14.15 -18.46
N PRO A 77 9.51 15.11 -19.11
CA PRO A 77 9.88 16.52 -18.97
C PRO A 77 9.11 17.29 -17.89
N GLN A 78 7.97 16.75 -17.41
CA GLN A 78 7.04 17.44 -16.53
C GLN A 78 7.25 17.12 -15.05
N ASN A 79 6.47 17.77 -14.17
CA ASN A 79 6.42 17.48 -12.76
C ASN A 79 5.58 16.22 -12.47
N ILE A 80 5.87 15.55 -11.37
CA ILE A 80 5.01 14.50 -10.82
C ILE A 80 4.07 15.16 -9.81
N LEU A 81 2.78 14.83 -9.91
CA LEU A 81 1.76 15.30 -8.98
C LEU A 81 1.45 14.18 -7.97
N ALA A 82 1.65 14.47 -6.69
CA ALA A 82 1.43 13.54 -5.58
C ALA A 82 0.89 14.29 -4.35
N SER A 83 0.60 13.60 -3.25
CA SER A 83 0.29 14.26 -1.98
C SER A 83 1.52 14.98 -1.40
N GLN A 84 1.29 15.96 -0.54
CA GLN A 84 2.36 16.69 0.16
C GLN A 84 3.26 15.72 0.94
N PHE A 85 2.68 14.75 1.63
CA PHE A 85 3.42 13.70 2.33
C PHE A 85 4.30 12.90 1.38
N SER A 86 3.73 12.39 0.28
CA SER A 86 4.49 11.62 -0.72
C SER A 86 5.66 12.42 -1.28
N ASN A 87 5.45 13.68 -1.62
CA ASN A 87 6.49 14.57 -2.15
C ASN A 87 7.61 14.87 -1.14
N HIS A 88 7.29 14.94 0.14
CA HIS A 88 8.29 15.15 1.19
C HIS A 88 9.27 13.97 1.29
N TYR A 89 8.76 12.74 1.24
CA TYR A 89 9.58 11.53 1.43
C TYR A 89 10.12 10.91 0.15
N LEU A 90 9.56 11.22 -1.01
CA LEU A 90 9.96 10.64 -2.29
C LEU A 90 11.45 10.85 -2.63
N PRO A 91 12.10 12.03 -2.39
CA PRO A 91 13.52 12.21 -2.65
C PRO A 91 14.43 11.28 -1.83
N GLU A 92 14.12 11.09 -0.55
CA GLU A 92 14.84 10.16 0.33
C GLU A 92 14.71 8.71 -0.18
N LEU A 93 13.49 8.30 -0.52
CA LEU A 93 13.19 6.96 -0.99
C LEU A 93 13.85 6.63 -2.33
N LEU A 94 13.89 7.58 -3.25
CA LEU A 94 14.53 7.41 -4.55
C LEU A 94 16.06 7.44 -4.48
N GLN A 95 16.64 7.99 -3.41
CA GLN A 95 18.08 8.21 -3.26
C GLN A 95 18.69 8.96 -4.48
N LEU A 96 17.90 9.74 -5.18
CA LEU A 96 18.27 10.49 -6.36
C LEU A 96 17.98 11.98 -6.12
N PRO A 97 18.93 12.87 -6.45
CA PRO A 97 18.58 14.28 -6.59
C PRO A 97 17.57 14.36 -7.74
N LEU A 98 16.37 14.84 -7.46
CA LEU A 98 15.31 15.00 -8.49
C LEU A 98 15.65 16.09 -9.52
N GLY A 99 16.90 16.56 -9.53
CA GLY A 99 17.51 17.39 -10.58
C GLY A 99 16.80 18.72 -10.84
N GLY A 100 16.19 19.32 -9.80
CA GLY A 100 15.43 20.57 -9.93
C GLY A 100 14.03 20.37 -10.55
N LYS A 101 13.56 19.15 -10.73
CA LYS A 101 12.16 18.88 -11.09
C LYS A 101 11.31 19.08 -9.85
N GLU A 102 10.42 20.05 -9.92
CA GLU A 102 9.48 20.30 -8.83
C GLU A 102 8.46 19.17 -8.75
N LEU A 103 8.28 18.64 -7.55
CA LEU A 103 7.16 17.80 -7.22
C LEU A 103 5.96 18.71 -6.92
N ALA A 104 4.87 18.55 -7.65
CA ALA A 104 3.66 19.32 -7.41
C ALA A 104 2.75 18.58 -6.41
N ASN A 105 2.11 19.33 -5.52
CA ASN A 105 1.23 18.77 -4.49
C ASN A 105 -0.23 18.91 -4.88
N PHE A 106 -1.03 17.86 -4.67
CA PHE A 106 -2.49 17.94 -4.82
C PHE A 106 -3.08 19.04 -3.94
N GLU A 107 -2.62 19.15 -2.70
CA GLU A 107 -3.08 20.10 -1.68
C GLU A 107 -2.88 21.56 -2.12
N ALA A 108 -1.84 21.85 -2.90
CA ALA A 108 -1.58 23.19 -3.44
C ALA A 108 -2.62 23.62 -4.50
N HIS A 109 -3.31 22.67 -5.12
CA HIS A 109 -4.32 22.92 -6.14
C HIS A 109 -5.74 22.99 -5.59
N GLY A 110 -6.00 22.38 -4.43
CA GLY A 110 -7.28 22.40 -3.76
C GLY A 110 -7.43 21.35 -2.66
N PRO A 111 -8.40 21.51 -1.76
CA PRO A 111 -8.66 20.53 -0.71
C PRO A 111 -9.17 19.21 -1.28
N ALA A 112 -8.98 18.12 -0.51
CA ALA A 112 -9.56 16.83 -0.83
C ALA A 112 -11.07 16.93 -1.07
N GLY A 113 -11.58 16.18 -2.05
CA GLY A 113 -12.98 16.17 -2.44
C GLY A 113 -13.43 17.35 -3.31
N SER A 114 -12.52 18.18 -3.81
CA SER A 114 -12.85 19.28 -4.72
C SER A 114 -12.15 19.16 -6.07
N TRP A 115 -12.80 19.70 -7.12
CA TRP A 115 -12.23 19.74 -8.46
C TRP A 115 -11.20 20.86 -8.59
N PHE A 116 -10.10 20.57 -9.28
CA PHE A 116 -9.19 21.57 -9.80
C PHE A 116 -8.76 21.22 -11.24
N ARG A 117 -8.26 22.21 -11.96
CA ARG A 117 -7.77 22.01 -13.33
C ARG A 117 -6.31 21.58 -13.30
N ALA A 118 -6.04 20.30 -13.54
CA ALA A 118 -4.68 19.77 -13.57
C ALA A 118 -3.96 20.07 -14.90
N LEU A 119 -4.70 19.98 -16.04
CA LEU A 119 -4.22 20.30 -17.38
C LEU A 119 -5.34 21.04 -18.16
N PRO A 120 -5.07 21.66 -19.32
CA PRO A 120 -6.08 22.39 -20.10
C PRO A 120 -7.37 21.60 -20.37
N ASN A 121 -7.23 20.29 -20.57
CA ASN A 121 -8.35 19.38 -20.87
C ASN A 121 -8.52 18.28 -19.80
N LEU A 122 -8.07 18.52 -18.56
CA LEU A 122 -8.16 17.56 -17.49
C LEU A 122 -8.48 18.25 -16.17
N ASN A 123 -9.61 17.94 -15.61
CA ASN A 123 -9.95 18.22 -14.22
C ASN A 123 -9.58 17.03 -13.36
N LEU A 124 -9.15 17.28 -12.14
CA LEU A 124 -8.81 16.26 -11.15
C LEU A 124 -9.50 16.58 -9.82
N CYS A 125 -10.00 15.53 -9.18
CA CYS A 125 -10.38 15.53 -7.77
C CYS A 125 -9.62 14.39 -7.08
N TRP A 126 -9.20 14.62 -5.86
CA TRP A 126 -8.48 13.63 -5.07
C TRP A 126 -9.06 13.51 -3.67
N GLY A 127 -8.79 12.38 -3.01
CA GLY A 127 -9.10 12.19 -1.61
C GLY A 127 -8.19 11.14 -1.00
N ARG A 128 -8.15 11.07 0.32
CA ARG A 128 -7.29 10.14 1.05
C ARG A 128 -7.82 8.71 0.95
N SER A 129 -6.97 7.78 0.56
CA SER A 129 -7.37 6.37 0.40
C SER A 129 -7.32 5.56 1.70
N GLY A 130 -6.67 6.09 2.75
CA GLY A 130 -6.56 5.43 4.05
C GLY A 130 -5.56 4.27 4.13
N HIS A 131 -4.91 3.93 3.01
CA HIS A 131 -4.00 2.78 2.91
C HIS A 131 -2.64 3.02 3.59
N ALA A 132 -2.04 4.16 3.30
CA ALA A 132 -0.76 4.60 3.86
C ALA A 132 -0.76 6.12 4.03
N PRO A 133 0.18 6.69 4.82
CA PRO A 133 0.31 8.14 4.91
C PRO A 133 0.48 8.77 3.53
N GLY A 134 -0.34 9.77 3.25
CA GLY A 134 -0.33 10.46 1.96
C GLY A 134 -0.90 9.67 0.78
N ALA A 135 -1.42 8.46 1.00
CA ALA A 135 -2.07 7.69 -0.05
C ALA A 135 -3.41 8.30 -0.46
N VAL A 136 -3.66 8.37 -1.78
CA VAL A 136 -4.82 9.03 -2.36
C VAL A 136 -5.51 8.18 -3.43
N TRP A 137 -6.83 8.36 -3.55
CA TRP A 137 -7.60 8.02 -4.74
C TRP A 137 -7.72 9.26 -5.64
N LEU A 138 -7.90 9.04 -6.93
CA LEU A 138 -7.97 10.09 -7.94
C LEU A 138 -9.22 9.90 -8.81
N LEU A 139 -9.94 11.00 -9.06
CA LEU A 139 -11.02 11.08 -10.04
C LEU A 139 -10.58 12.06 -11.13
N LEU A 140 -10.40 11.55 -12.34
CA LEU A 140 -9.94 12.30 -13.50
C LEU A 140 -11.11 12.53 -14.44
N GLN A 141 -11.32 13.75 -14.89
CA GLN A 141 -12.37 14.13 -15.84
C GLN A 141 -11.77 14.84 -17.04
N SER A 142 -11.82 14.19 -18.17
CA SER A 142 -11.58 14.79 -19.50
C SER A 142 -12.91 15.33 -20.09
N PRO A 143 -12.91 16.02 -21.24
CA PRO A 143 -14.15 16.47 -21.88
C PRO A 143 -15.12 15.34 -22.26
N ALA A 144 -14.67 14.11 -22.41
CA ALA A 144 -15.49 13.00 -22.85
C ALA A 144 -15.61 11.86 -21.82
N LYS A 145 -14.69 11.72 -20.89
CA LYS A 145 -14.59 10.54 -20.03
C LYS A 145 -14.20 10.90 -18.58
N THR A 146 -14.75 10.14 -17.64
CA THR A 146 -14.42 10.20 -16.22
C THR A 146 -13.83 8.87 -15.75
N VAL A 147 -12.64 8.92 -15.13
CA VAL A 147 -11.91 7.76 -14.65
C VAL A 147 -11.67 7.88 -13.16
N LEU A 148 -12.07 6.86 -12.39
CA LEU A 148 -11.71 6.69 -10.98
C LEU A 148 -10.51 5.75 -10.89
N TYR A 149 -9.45 6.18 -10.21
CA TYR A 149 -8.34 5.34 -9.79
C TYR A 149 -8.28 5.31 -8.26
N THR A 150 -8.51 4.14 -7.67
CA THR A 150 -8.51 4.04 -6.20
C THR A 150 -7.11 4.10 -5.60
N GLY A 151 -6.06 3.88 -6.40
CA GLY A 151 -4.77 3.44 -5.85
C GLY A 151 -5.01 2.23 -4.95
N ASP A 152 -4.16 2.03 -3.97
CA ASP A 152 -4.44 1.11 -2.88
C ASP A 152 -5.41 1.78 -1.90
N TYR A 153 -6.49 1.08 -1.58
CA TYR A 153 -7.60 1.67 -0.83
C TYR A 153 -7.97 0.82 0.39
N THR A 154 -7.96 1.44 1.56
CA THR A 154 -8.40 0.82 2.82
C THR A 154 -9.73 1.44 3.26
N PRO A 155 -10.84 0.70 3.19
CA PRO A 155 -12.10 1.18 3.74
C PRO A 155 -12.03 1.23 5.27
N ASN A 156 -12.43 2.37 5.87
CA ASN A 156 -12.49 2.59 7.32
C ASN A 156 -11.18 2.25 8.07
N PRO A 157 -10.03 2.84 7.73
CA PRO A 157 -8.77 2.57 8.41
C PRO A 157 -8.84 2.99 9.89
N PRO A 158 -8.23 2.22 10.82
CA PRO A 158 -8.36 2.50 12.25
C PRO A 158 -7.52 3.69 12.74
N LEU A 159 -6.59 4.18 11.95
CA LEU A 159 -5.65 5.24 12.33
C LEU A 159 -5.67 6.45 11.39
N LEU A 160 -5.48 6.22 10.10
CA LEU A 160 -5.35 7.29 9.11
C LEU A 160 -6.69 7.93 8.78
N ARG A 161 -6.69 9.22 8.46
CA ARG A 161 -7.84 9.85 7.80
C ARG A 161 -8.05 9.20 6.44
N HIS A 162 -9.32 9.02 6.08
CA HIS A 162 -9.69 8.63 4.74
C HIS A 162 -10.92 9.43 4.27
N ASP A 163 -11.03 9.61 2.97
CA ASP A 163 -12.18 10.22 2.32
C ASP A 163 -12.95 9.11 1.60
N SER A 164 -14.05 8.68 2.22
CA SER A 164 -14.82 7.51 1.79
C SER A 164 -15.35 7.67 0.36
N LEU A 165 -15.06 6.70 -0.50
CA LEU A 165 -15.62 6.63 -1.87
C LEU A 165 -17.14 6.42 -1.86
N LEU A 166 -17.69 5.82 -0.80
CA LEU A 166 -19.12 5.54 -0.66
C LEU A 166 -19.93 6.74 -0.16
N GLU A 167 -19.28 7.73 0.45
CA GLU A 167 -19.92 8.89 1.08
C GLU A 167 -19.58 10.22 0.39
N ASN A 168 -18.70 10.20 -0.60
CA ASN A 168 -18.28 11.40 -1.32
C ASN A 168 -19.37 11.82 -2.33
N GLU A 169 -20.14 12.86 -2.00
CA GLU A 169 -21.26 13.35 -2.84
C GLU A 169 -20.82 13.78 -4.23
N LEU A 170 -19.63 14.40 -4.35
CA LEU A 170 -19.09 14.79 -5.65
C LEU A 170 -18.87 13.55 -6.52
N LEU A 171 -18.21 12.52 -5.98
CA LEU A 171 -17.96 11.26 -6.69
C LEU A 171 -19.28 10.57 -7.07
N LEU A 172 -20.22 10.51 -6.13
CA LEU A 172 -21.53 9.85 -6.32
C LEU A 172 -22.40 10.55 -7.37
N SER A 173 -22.15 11.82 -7.65
CA SER A 173 -22.87 12.59 -8.68
C SER A 173 -22.28 12.41 -10.08
N GLN A 174 -21.14 11.74 -10.23
CA GLN A 174 -20.49 11.57 -11.53
C GLN A 174 -20.91 10.26 -12.22
N GLN A 175 -21.00 10.32 -13.55
CA GLN A 175 -20.96 9.14 -14.39
C GLN A 175 -19.51 8.69 -14.49
N ILE A 176 -19.15 7.52 -13.98
CA ILE A 176 -17.81 6.98 -14.05
C ILE A 176 -17.74 6.01 -15.24
N ASP A 177 -16.90 6.33 -16.23
CA ASP A 177 -16.72 5.48 -17.42
C ASP A 177 -15.81 4.30 -17.12
N LEU A 178 -14.74 4.52 -16.33
CA LEU A 178 -13.84 3.46 -15.88
C LEU A 178 -13.49 3.65 -14.41
N ALA A 179 -13.55 2.56 -13.63
CA ALA A 179 -12.97 2.47 -12.31
C ALA A 179 -11.80 1.46 -12.32
N ILE A 180 -10.59 1.93 -11.99
CA ILE A 180 -9.42 1.07 -11.74
C ILE A 180 -9.35 0.87 -10.24
N MET A 181 -9.61 -0.37 -9.77
CA MET A 181 -9.85 -0.65 -8.35
C MET A 181 -8.84 -1.64 -7.79
N ASP A 182 -8.31 -1.32 -6.61
CA ASP A 182 -7.56 -2.24 -5.76
C ASP A 182 -8.35 -3.53 -5.49
N CYS A 183 -7.72 -4.67 -5.66
CA CYS A 183 -8.30 -5.99 -5.45
C CYS A 183 -7.32 -6.92 -4.70
N ALA A 184 -6.38 -6.36 -3.93
CA ALA A 184 -5.28 -7.14 -3.34
C ALA A 184 -5.77 -8.29 -2.43
N TYR A 185 -6.90 -8.12 -1.75
CA TYR A 185 -7.47 -9.18 -0.90
C TYR A 185 -8.51 -10.05 -1.60
N THR A 186 -8.66 -9.89 -2.88
CA THR A 186 -9.42 -10.78 -3.78
C THR A 186 -10.77 -11.24 -3.19
N THR A 187 -10.96 -12.54 -2.97
CA THR A 187 -12.20 -13.12 -2.45
C THR A 187 -12.40 -12.99 -0.94
N GLN A 188 -11.45 -12.37 -0.19
CA GLN A 188 -11.61 -12.13 1.24
C GLN A 188 -12.74 -11.12 1.49
N SER A 189 -13.57 -11.40 2.49
CA SER A 189 -14.74 -10.59 2.83
C SER A 189 -14.67 -9.99 4.24
N ASP A 190 -13.61 -10.28 4.98
CA ASP A 190 -13.45 -9.85 6.37
C ASP A 190 -13.29 -8.33 6.49
N THR A 191 -13.74 -7.77 7.61
CA THR A 191 -13.40 -6.40 8.01
C THR A 191 -12.02 -6.39 8.69
N TRP A 192 -11.42 -5.21 8.87
CA TRP A 192 -10.15 -5.11 9.60
C TRP A 192 -10.30 -5.54 11.07
N GLU A 193 -11.47 -5.30 11.69
CA GLU A 193 -11.77 -5.73 13.07
C GLU A 193 -11.77 -7.25 13.19
N THR A 194 -12.40 -7.95 12.25
CA THR A 194 -12.42 -9.41 12.20
C THR A 194 -11.02 -9.97 11.99
N ALA A 195 -10.28 -9.41 11.02
CA ALA A 195 -8.89 -9.79 10.75
C ALA A 195 -7.98 -9.57 11.97
N PHE A 196 -8.14 -8.44 12.67
CA PHE A 196 -7.39 -8.15 13.90
C PHE A 196 -7.80 -9.09 15.05
N ALA A 197 -9.08 -9.44 15.19
CA ALA A 197 -9.53 -10.39 16.20
C ALA A 197 -8.88 -11.78 16.01
N GLU A 198 -8.76 -12.26 14.78
CA GLU A 198 -8.07 -13.53 14.47
C GLU A 198 -6.55 -13.41 14.70
N LEU A 199 -5.92 -12.32 14.29
CA LEU A 199 -4.51 -12.05 14.59
C LEU A 199 -4.27 -12.06 16.11
N LYS A 200 -5.15 -11.42 16.88
CA LYS A 200 -5.06 -11.38 18.35
C LYS A 200 -5.13 -12.79 18.97
N LYS A 201 -5.99 -13.68 18.47
CA LYS A 201 -6.05 -15.10 18.94
C LYS A 201 -4.74 -15.83 18.64
N THR A 202 -4.20 -15.66 17.44
CA THR A 202 -2.93 -16.24 17.02
C THR A 202 -1.79 -15.79 17.92
N LEU A 203 -1.68 -14.47 18.17
CA LEU A 203 -0.70 -13.88 19.07
C LEU A 203 -0.83 -14.45 20.51
N ALA A 204 -2.06 -14.48 21.03
CA ALA A 204 -2.33 -15.01 22.38
C ALA A 204 -1.89 -16.48 22.51
N THR A 205 -2.07 -17.30 21.47
CA THR A 205 -1.62 -18.70 21.43
C THR A 205 -0.10 -18.82 21.53
N VAL A 206 0.66 -18.01 20.77
CA VAL A 206 2.11 -18.01 20.80
C VAL A 206 2.63 -17.50 22.16
N LEU A 207 2.09 -16.40 22.63
CA LEU A 207 2.47 -15.79 23.92
C LEU A 207 2.10 -16.68 25.12
N GLY A 208 0.98 -17.44 25.03
CA GLY A 208 0.53 -18.37 26.07
C GLY A 208 1.49 -19.56 26.30
N ARG A 209 2.30 -19.91 25.30
CA ARG A 209 3.36 -20.93 25.43
C ARG A 209 4.75 -20.33 25.68
N ASN A 210 4.81 -19.05 26.13
CA ASN A 210 6.05 -18.27 26.33
C ASN A 210 6.89 -18.03 25.06
N GLY A 211 6.28 -18.12 23.88
CA GLY A 211 6.93 -17.80 22.61
C GLY A 211 7.05 -16.30 22.37
N THR A 212 8.03 -15.95 21.54
CA THR A 212 8.18 -14.60 20.99
C THR A 212 7.56 -14.53 19.61
N VAL A 213 6.85 -13.42 19.34
CA VAL A 213 6.28 -13.15 18.03
C VAL A 213 7.14 -12.14 17.29
N LEU A 214 7.52 -12.44 16.05
CA LEU A 214 8.14 -11.51 15.11
C LEU A 214 7.11 -11.06 14.07
N LEU A 215 6.85 -9.74 14.01
CA LEU A 215 5.93 -9.09 13.07
C LEU A 215 6.72 -8.19 12.11
N PRO A 216 7.03 -8.65 10.89
CA PRO A 216 7.58 -7.80 9.84
C PRO A 216 6.48 -6.93 9.23
N VAL A 217 6.73 -5.62 9.14
CA VAL A 217 5.75 -4.62 8.70
C VAL A 217 6.41 -3.55 7.82
N PRO A 218 5.66 -2.86 6.95
CA PRO A 218 6.17 -1.69 6.26
C PRO A 218 6.62 -0.61 7.25
N ARG A 219 7.59 0.22 6.84
CA ARG A 219 8.06 1.38 7.63
C ARG A 219 6.93 2.35 7.98
N PHE A 220 5.98 2.55 7.07
CA PHE A 220 4.80 3.39 7.24
C PHE A 220 3.51 2.61 6.98
N GLY A 221 2.44 2.94 7.69
CA GLY A 221 1.10 2.38 7.54
C GLY A 221 0.80 1.30 8.58
N ARG A 222 0.70 0.05 8.14
CA ARG A 222 0.29 -1.10 8.96
C ARG A 222 1.10 -1.27 10.27
N GLY A 223 2.40 -0.94 10.26
CA GLY A 223 3.25 -1.07 11.45
C GLY A 223 2.77 -0.20 12.61
N GLN A 224 2.45 1.04 12.35
CA GLN A 224 1.97 2.00 13.35
C GLN A 224 0.57 1.64 13.85
N GLU A 225 -0.32 1.22 12.96
CA GLU A 225 -1.66 0.76 13.33
C GLU A 225 -1.60 -0.46 14.25
N LEU A 226 -0.85 -1.48 13.86
CA LEU A 226 -0.67 -2.70 14.67
C LEU A 226 -0.05 -2.38 16.02
N LEU A 227 0.98 -1.51 16.09
CA LEU A 227 1.57 -1.12 17.35
C LEU A 227 0.54 -0.58 18.33
N LEU A 228 -0.30 0.37 17.91
CA LEU A 228 -1.32 0.98 18.77
C LEU A 228 -2.42 -0.02 19.18
N LEU A 229 -2.82 -0.89 18.28
CA LEU A 229 -3.82 -1.93 18.55
C LEU A 229 -3.29 -3.01 19.49
N LEU A 230 -2.03 -3.43 19.32
CA LEU A 230 -1.38 -4.45 20.14
C LEU A 230 -1.05 -3.95 21.53
N GLN A 231 -0.61 -2.68 21.69
CA GLN A 231 -0.40 -2.06 22.99
C GLN A 231 -1.68 -2.07 23.83
N LYS A 232 -2.82 -1.77 23.19
CA LYS A 232 -4.14 -1.84 23.86
C LYS A 232 -4.59 -3.27 24.15
N ALA A 233 -4.32 -4.21 23.23
CA ALA A 233 -4.80 -5.60 23.35
C ALA A 233 -3.97 -6.47 24.30
N PHE A 234 -2.69 -6.14 24.50
CA PHE A 234 -1.72 -6.89 25.30
C PHE A 234 -0.94 -5.98 26.25
N PRO A 235 -1.61 -5.32 27.23
CA PRO A 235 -0.96 -4.31 28.10
C PRO A 235 0.16 -4.90 28.97
N ASP A 236 0.13 -6.22 29.25
CA ASP A 236 1.12 -6.94 30.07
C ASP A 236 2.21 -7.62 29.26
N VAL A 237 2.27 -7.38 27.92
CA VAL A 237 3.26 -7.96 27.03
C VAL A 237 4.19 -6.87 26.55
N GLU A 238 5.49 -7.12 26.64
CA GLU A 238 6.50 -6.19 26.15
C GLU A 238 6.43 -6.10 24.61
N LEU A 239 6.25 -4.88 24.10
CA LEU A 239 6.36 -4.54 22.68
C LEU A 239 7.77 -3.99 22.42
N LEU A 240 8.58 -4.75 21.71
CA LEU A 240 9.88 -4.32 21.22
C LEU A 240 9.72 -3.78 19.81
N ILE A 241 10.12 -2.55 19.57
CA ILE A 241 9.96 -1.90 18.28
C ILE A 241 11.28 -1.35 17.74
N GLU A 242 11.48 -1.48 16.45
CA GLU A 242 12.60 -0.83 15.78
C GLU A 242 12.40 0.70 15.74
N SER A 243 13.52 1.41 15.83
CA SER A 243 13.53 2.89 15.81
C SER A 243 12.85 3.48 14.57
N GLU A 244 12.87 2.78 13.44
CA GLU A 244 12.19 3.21 12.21
C GLU A 244 10.66 3.22 12.37
N ILE A 245 10.09 2.22 13.06
CA ILE A 245 8.65 2.16 13.34
C ILE A 245 8.25 3.27 14.32
N TYR A 246 9.09 3.51 15.34
CA TYR A 246 8.89 4.60 16.29
C TYR A 246 8.94 5.96 15.59
N HIS A 247 9.94 6.18 14.74
CA HIS A 247 10.06 7.40 13.94
C HIS A 247 8.81 7.63 13.07
N GLY A 248 8.25 6.56 12.49
CA GLY A 248 6.99 6.65 11.75
C GLY A 248 5.82 7.23 12.57
N LEU A 249 5.72 6.93 13.88
CA LEU A 249 4.71 7.56 14.74
C LEU A 249 4.97 9.05 14.96
N GLN A 250 6.25 9.45 15.10
CA GLN A 250 6.62 10.87 15.24
C GLN A 250 6.26 11.66 13.97
N VAL A 251 6.59 11.10 12.81
CA VAL A 251 6.24 11.65 11.50
C VAL A 251 4.73 11.87 11.37
N TYR A 252 3.90 10.96 11.87
CA TYR A 252 2.45 11.13 11.82
C TYR A 252 1.95 12.33 12.63
N LEU A 253 2.62 12.68 13.73
CA LEU A 253 2.28 13.87 14.52
C LEU A 253 2.74 15.17 13.87
N GLU A 254 3.75 15.13 13.00
CA GLU A 254 4.26 16.30 12.27
C GLU A 254 3.38 16.65 11.06
N HIS A 255 2.50 15.73 10.63
CA HIS A 255 1.62 15.87 9.47
C HIS A 255 0.15 15.91 9.88
N ASP A 256 -0.37 17.10 10.12
CA ASP A 256 -1.73 17.34 10.62
C ASP A 256 -2.84 16.77 9.74
N GLU A 257 -2.57 16.68 8.44
CA GLU A 257 -3.51 16.18 7.44
C GLU A 257 -3.77 14.67 7.50
N LEU A 258 -2.88 13.90 8.14
CA LEU A 258 -2.94 12.43 8.16
C LEU A 258 -3.92 11.87 9.18
N LEU A 259 -4.15 12.58 10.28
CA LEU A 259 -4.81 12.04 11.47
C LEU A 259 -6.00 12.89 11.93
N SER A 260 -7.00 12.26 12.54
CA SER A 260 -7.97 12.96 13.37
C SER A 260 -7.32 13.40 14.69
N THR A 261 -7.93 14.38 15.38
CA THR A 261 -7.47 14.81 16.72
C THR A 261 -7.42 13.64 17.71
N GLU A 262 -8.43 12.77 17.70
CA GLU A 262 -8.47 11.58 18.56
C GLU A 262 -7.27 10.66 18.30
N ASN A 263 -6.91 10.42 17.04
CA ASN A 263 -5.79 9.54 16.68
C ASN A 263 -4.43 10.18 17.00
N LYS A 264 -4.29 11.50 16.92
CA LYS A 264 -3.10 12.22 17.42
C LYS A 264 -2.91 12.01 18.93
N ASP A 265 -3.99 12.13 19.70
CA ASP A 265 -3.96 11.88 21.15
C ASP A 265 -3.59 10.42 21.48
N ARG A 266 -4.09 9.46 20.68
CA ARG A 266 -3.72 8.04 20.83
C ARG A 266 -2.23 7.81 20.60
N ILE A 267 -1.65 8.38 19.55
CA ILE A 267 -0.20 8.29 19.27
C ILE A 267 0.60 8.96 20.39
N SER A 268 0.23 10.18 20.79
CA SER A 268 0.92 10.92 21.85
C SER A 268 0.95 10.15 23.16
N LYS A 269 -0.16 9.51 23.53
CA LYS A 269 -0.24 8.61 24.69
C LYS A 269 0.66 7.39 24.55
N ALA A 270 0.68 6.76 23.36
CA ALA A 270 1.52 5.60 23.10
C ALA A 270 3.02 5.93 23.21
N LEU A 271 3.44 7.07 22.66
CA LEU A 271 4.81 7.55 22.78
C LEU A 271 5.20 7.87 24.23
N SER A 272 4.27 8.42 25.03
CA SER A 272 4.48 8.75 26.44
C SER A 272 4.48 7.51 27.36
N ALA A 273 3.90 6.40 26.95
CA ALA A 273 3.77 5.18 27.75
C ALA A 273 5.08 4.35 27.85
N GLY A 274 6.16 4.80 27.23
CA GLY A 274 7.47 4.16 27.36
C GLY A 274 7.59 2.89 26.53
N LEU A 275 7.58 3.02 25.21
CA LEU A 275 7.87 1.93 24.28
C LEU A 275 9.34 1.48 24.39
N ARG A 276 9.59 0.18 24.28
CA ARG A 276 10.95 -0.34 24.20
C ARG A 276 11.46 -0.27 22.76
N ILE A 277 12.36 0.68 22.52
CA ILE A 277 12.88 1.00 21.20
C ILE A 277 14.30 0.46 21.07
N VAL A 278 14.64 -0.08 19.89
CA VAL A 278 16.00 -0.54 19.54
C VAL A 278 16.39 -0.06 18.14
N ALA A 279 17.67 0.20 17.93
CA ALA A 279 18.19 0.72 16.67
C ALA A 279 19.39 -0.05 16.11
N ASN A 280 20.03 -0.90 16.91
CA ASN A 280 21.23 -1.64 16.53
C ASN A 280 21.26 -3.03 17.16
N ASP A 281 22.15 -3.90 16.65
CA ASP A 281 22.22 -5.31 17.07
C ASP A 281 22.54 -5.50 18.55
N ARG A 282 23.33 -4.63 19.15
CA ARG A 282 23.63 -4.69 20.58
C ARG A 282 22.38 -4.41 21.43
N GLU A 283 21.59 -3.44 21.04
CA GLU A 283 20.31 -3.11 21.70
C GLU A 283 19.31 -4.23 21.50
N ARG A 284 19.20 -4.79 20.27
CA ARG A 284 18.34 -5.94 19.94
C ARG A 284 18.68 -7.14 20.81
N GLU A 285 19.99 -7.53 20.90
CA GLU A 285 20.44 -8.66 21.72
C GLU A 285 20.11 -8.45 23.22
N ASN A 286 20.32 -7.25 23.73
CA ASN A 286 19.99 -6.90 25.11
C ASN A 286 18.48 -6.79 25.40
N ALA A 287 17.66 -6.60 24.36
CA ALA A 287 16.24 -6.41 24.50
C ALA A 287 15.42 -7.69 24.33
N ILE A 288 15.93 -8.69 23.62
CA ILE A 288 15.22 -9.95 23.41
C ILE A 288 15.01 -10.66 24.74
N ARG A 289 13.74 -10.95 25.03
CA ARG A 289 13.26 -11.74 26.19
C ARG A 289 12.37 -12.86 25.66
N GLY A 290 11.96 -13.77 26.50
CA GLY A 290 10.84 -14.65 26.16
C GLY A 290 9.51 -13.91 26.28
N ARG A 291 8.47 -14.38 25.59
CA ARG A 291 7.09 -13.88 25.68
C ARG A 291 6.97 -12.37 25.37
N GLN A 292 7.37 -11.96 24.18
CA GLN A 292 7.29 -10.57 23.72
C GLN A 292 6.80 -10.49 22.27
N ILE A 293 6.38 -9.31 21.84
CA ILE A 293 6.04 -9.02 20.45
C ILE A 293 7.10 -8.06 19.90
N ILE A 294 7.74 -8.44 18.79
CA ILE A 294 8.75 -7.64 18.11
C ILE A 294 8.16 -7.13 16.80
N ILE A 295 8.12 -5.82 16.61
CA ILE A 295 7.67 -5.16 15.39
C ILE A 295 8.90 -4.60 14.67
N THR A 296 9.19 -5.15 13.49
CA THR A 296 10.39 -4.82 12.72
C THR A 296 10.07 -4.39 11.29
N PRO A 297 10.75 -3.40 10.71
CA PRO A 297 10.78 -3.23 9.27
C PRO A 297 11.65 -4.38 8.68
N ASP A 298 11.53 -4.77 7.44
CA ASP A 298 10.46 -4.47 6.49
C ASP A 298 9.56 -5.70 6.30
N SER A 299 8.43 -5.49 5.61
CA SER A 299 7.48 -6.59 5.34
C SER A 299 8.02 -7.68 4.40
N ARG A 300 9.11 -7.42 3.66
CA ARG A 300 9.80 -8.38 2.78
C ARG A 300 10.89 -9.19 3.47
N LEU A 301 11.22 -8.86 4.73
CA LEU A 301 12.29 -9.49 5.52
C LEU A 301 13.70 -9.30 4.93
N GLU A 302 13.96 -8.24 4.18
CA GLU A 302 15.25 -7.94 3.53
C GLU A 302 16.15 -7.02 4.38
N SER A 303 15.58 -6.37 5.42
CA SER A 303 16.34 -5.47 6.30
C SER A 303 17.35 -6.21 7.18
N ALA A 304 18.42 -5.52 7.57
CA ALA A 304 19.39 -6.04 8.52
C ALA A 304 18.74 -6.42 9.87
N ALA A 305 17.74 -5.63 10.33
CA ALA A 305 16.99 -5.92 11.53
C ALA A 305 16.18 -7.22 11.40
N ALA A 306 15.45 -7.41 10.30
CA ALA A 306 14.69 -8.65 10.06
C ALA A 306 15.63 -9.87 10.04
N HIS A 307 16.76 -9.79 9.34
CA HIS A 307 17.76 -10.86 9.30
C HIS A 307 18.33 -11.18 10.69
N PHE A 308 18.63 -10.16 11.49
CA PHE A 308 19.08 -10.35 12.88
C PHE A 308 18.08 -11.16 13.69
N TYR A 309 16.80 -10.77 13.67
CA TYR A 309 15.75 -11.47 14.42
C TYR A 309 15.52 -12.90 13.92
N LEU A 310 15.51 -13.12 12.60
CA LEU A 310 15.36 -14.46 12.04
C LEU A 310 16.52 -15.39 12.46
N GLN A 311 17.77 -14.89 12.48
CA GLN A 311 18.94 -15.66 12.95
C GLN A 311 18.85 -15.96 14.45
N ARG A 312 18.41 -14.98 15.25
CA ARG A 312 18.41 -15.08 16.71
C ARG A 312 17.24 -15.92 17.25
N LEU A 313 16.07 -15.82 16.62
CA LEU A 313 14.81 -16.43 17.09
C LEU A 313 14.41 -17.69 16.31
N GLY A 314 14.95 -17.87 15.11
CA GLY A 314 14.50 -18.89 14.16
C GLY A 314 14.71 -20.34 14.60
N GLY A 315 15.61 -20.61 15.54
CA GLY A 315 15.87 -21.95 16.09
C GLY A 315 14.82 -22.44 17.10
N GLU A 316 14.02 -21.55 17.67
CA GLU A 316 13.09 -21.84 18.76
C GLU A 316 11.69 -22.17 18.26
N PRO A 317 11.18 -23.41 18.46
CA PRO A 317 9.86 -23.84 17.95
C PRO A 317 8.68 -23.17 18.66
N LEU A 318 8.88 -22.57 19.83
CA LEU A 318 7.85 -21.82 20.54
C LEU A 318 7.58 -20.45 19.93
N ASN A 319 8.54 -19.91 19.17
CA ASN A 319 8.43 -18.61 18.51
C ASN A 319 7.59 -18.69 17.24
N ALA A 320 7.12 -17.54 16.79
CA ALA A 320 6.42 -17.42 15.51
C ALA A 320 6.83 -16.17 14.74
N LEU A 321 7.06 -16.34 13.44
CA LEU A 321 7.05 -15.30 12.44
C LEU A 321 5.61 -15.18 11.92
N ILE A 322 4.96 -14.02 12.10
CA ILE A 322 3.60 -13.80 11.63
C ILE A 322 3.62 -12.77 10.51
N ILE A 323 3.31 -13.21 9.32
CA ILE A 323 3.24 -12.39 8.11
C ILE A 323 1.83 -11.83 8.00
N THR A 324 1.70 -10.50 8.08
CA THR A 324 0.41 -9.80 8.12
C THR A 324 0.00 -9.16 6.79
N GLY A 325 0.81 -9.31 5.75
CA GLY A 325 0.54 -8.82 4.40
C GLY A 325 1.00 -9.83 3.35
N HIS A 326 1.09 -9.39 2.11
CA HIS A 326 1.62 -10.21 1.03
C HIS A 326 3.16 -10.29 1.12
N ILE A 327 3.70 -11.48 0.90
CA ILE A 327 5.11 -11.74 0.63
C ILE A 327 5.20 -12.85 -0.43
N ASP A 328 6.07 -12.67 -1.41
CA ASP A 328 6.33 -13.72 -2.40
C ASP A 328 6.98 -14.94 -1.75
N ASN A 329 6.46 -16.14 -2.03
CA ASN A 329 6.95 -17.38 -1.44
C ASN A 329 8.42 -17.66 -1.79
N ALA A 330 8.87 -17.33 -3.00
CA ALA A 330 10.26 -17.53 -3.40
C ALA A 330 11.19 -16.54 -2.67
N CYS A 331 10.75 -15.32 -2.44
CA CYS A 331 11.46 -14.34 -1.63
C CYS A 331 11.57 -14.81 -0.18
N LEU A 332 10.46 -15.24 0.43
CA LEU A 332 10.44 -15.77 1.79
C LEU A 332 11.40 -16.96 1.94
N GLN A 333 11.33 -17.95 1.05
CA GLN A 333 12.22 -19.12 1.08
C GLN A 333 13.69 -18.74 0.92
N ARG A 334 14.01 -17.79 0.05
CA ARG A 334 15.37 -17.28 -0.15
C ARG A 334 15.88 -16.64 1.14
N THR A 335 15.11 -15.74 1.76
CA THR A 335 15.49 -15.08 3.02
C THR A 335 15.71 -16.09 4.14
N LEU A 336 14.79 -17.04 4.31
CA LEU A 336 14.92 -18.10 5.31
C LEU A 336 16.16 -18.99 5.07
N SER A 337 16.47 -19.32 3.82
CA SER A 337 17.66 -20.14 3.47
C SER A 337 18.98 -19.40 3.74
N GLN A 338 19.01 -18.09 3.54
CA GLN A 338 20.20 -17.26 3.79
C GLN A 338 20.45 -17.00 5.28
N THR A 339 19.39 -17.00 6.08
CA THR A 339 19.46 -16.68 7.52
C THR A 339 19.82 -17.88 8.39
N SER A 340 19.67 -19.10 7.90
CA SER A 340 19.81 -20.31 8.74
C SER A 340 21.11 -21.05 8.48
N GLY A 341 22.17 -20.68 9.20
CA GLY A 341 23.27 -21.63 9.51
C GLY A 341 22.86 -22.72 10.51
N LYS A 342 21.62 -22.63 11.07
CA LYS A 342 21.00 -23.59 12.00
C LYS A 342 19.61 -23.96 11.45
N ARG A 343 19.11 -25.14 11.88
CA ARG A 343 17.77 -25.58 11.50
C ARG A 343 16.73 -24.54 11.93
N PHE A 344 15.97 -24.03 10.98
CA PHE A 344 14.86 -23.10 11.24
C PHE A 344 13.66 -23.89 11.78
N ASN A 345 13.25 -23.64 13.02
CA ASN A 345 12.18 -24.35 13.73
C ASN A 345 11.03 -23.43 14.15
N MET A 346 11.22 -22.10 14.05
CA MET A 346 10.18 -21.10 14.30
C MET A 346 8.97 -21.35 13.42
N GLN A 347 7.75 -21.21 13.96
CA GLN A 347 6.54 -21.31 13.18
C GLN A 347 6.39 -20.12 12.23
N ILE A 348 5.99 -20.37 10.99
CA ILE A 348 5.64 -19.32 10.03
C ILE A 348 4.14 -19.34 9.86
N LEU A 349 3.48 -18.25 10.21
CA LEU A 349 2.03 -18.10 10.18
C LEU A 349 1.67 -16.94 9.26
N HIS A 350 0.70 -17.14 8.40
CA HIS A 350 0.11 -16.10 7.57
C HIS A 350 -1.22 -15.69 8.18
N GLN A 351 -1.30 -14.44 8.64
CA GLN A 351 -2.48 -13.89 9.28
C GLN A 351 -2.73 -12.50 8.72
N CYS A 352 -3.57 -12.41 7.72
CA CYS A 352 -3.83 -11.14 7.06
C CYS A 352 -4.35 -10.08 8.05
N TYR A 353 -3.77 -8.88 8.00
CA TYR A 353 -4.31 -7.67 8.59
C TYR A 353 -4.80 -6.76 7.47
N LYS A 354 -6.11 -6.47 7.47
CA LYS A 354 -6.77 -5.85 6.32
C LYS A 354 -6.40 -4.39 6.14
N ILE A 355 -5.67 -4.09 5.06
CA ILE A 355 -5.31 -2.74 4.60
C ILE A 355 -5.64 -2.52 3.12
N HIS A 356 -6.36 -3.43 2.49
CA HIS A 356 -6.82 -3.34 1.10
C HIS A 356 -8.27 -3.76 0.98
N GLN A 357 -8.84 -3.57 -0.20
CA GLN A 357 -10.17 -4.03 -0.54
C GLN A 357 -10.20 -5.54 -0.76
N GLY A 358 -11.26 -6.16 -0.28
CA GLY A 358 -11.69 -7.49 -0.67
C GLY A 358 -13.01 -7.43 -1.44
N ILE A 359 -13.52 -8.61 -1.83
CA ILE A 359 -14.71 -8.69 -2.69
C ILE A 359 -15.95 -7.99 -2.12
N SER A 360 -16.13 -7.98 -0.80
CA SER A 360 -17.26 -7.30 -0.17
C SER A 360 -17.21 -5.78 -0.34
N ASP A 361 -16.00 -5.20 -0.24
CA ASP A 361 -15.79 -3.77 -0.41
C ASP A 361 -16.01 -3.36 -1.87
N ILE A 362 -15.39 -4.13 -2.79
CA ILE A 362 -15.55 -3.95 -4.25
C ILE A 362 -17.02 -4.01 -4.63
N ARG A 363 -17.76 -5.02 -4.16
CA ARG A 363 -19.20 -5.16 -4.41
C ARG A 363 -20.01 -3.95 -3.95
N ASN A 364 -19.70 -3.40 -2.77
CA ASN A 364 -20.36 -2.21 -2.25
C ASN A 364 -20.06 -0.98 -3.11
N LEU A 365 -18.79 -0.79 -3.54
CA LEU A 365 -18.40 0.28 -4.45
C LEU A 365 -19.11 0.16 -5.80
N LEU A 366 -19.13 -1.01 -6.42
CA LEU A 366 -19.80 -1.25 -7.69
C LEU A 366 -21.31 -0.95 -7.62
N LYS A 367 -21.98 -1.36 -6.54
CA LYS A 367 -23.41 -1.05 -6.34
C LYS A 367 -23.67 0.44 -6.20
N ARG A 368 -22.79 1.16 -5.55
CA ARG A 368 -22.97 2.59 -5.22
C ARG A 368 -22.53 3.50 -6.36
N LEU A 369 -21.35 3.26 -6.94
CA LEU A 369 -20.73 4.11 -7.98
C LEU A 369 -21.23 3.76 -9.38
N LYS A 370 -21.58 2.50 -9.63
CA LYS A 370 -22.08 1.97 -10.92
C LYS A 370 -21.21 2.38 -12.12
N PRO A 371 -19.89 2.16 -12.08
CA PRO A 371 -19.03 2.49 -13.21
C PRO A 371 -19.43 1.69 -14.45
N GLU A 372 -19.23 2.26 -15.64
CA GLU A 372 -19.53 1.56 -16.90
C GLU A 372 -18.57 0.39 -17.10
N HIS A 373 -17.28 0.62 -16.84
CA HIS A 373 -16.23 -0.41 -16.84
C HIS A 373 -15.50 -0.43 -15.50
N THR A 374 -15.06 -1.61 -15.08
CA THR A 374 -14.22 -1.79 -13.89
C THR A 374 -13.03 -2.66 -14.23
N LEU A 375 -11.82 -2.19 -13.94
CA LEU A 375 -10.59 -3.00 -13.97
C LEU A 375 -10.14 -3.30 -12.55
N LEU A 376 -10.01 -4.59 -12.21
CA LEU A 376 -9.45 -5.03 -10.94
C LEU A 376 -7.94 -5.20 -11.08
N VAL A 377 -7.19 -4.62 -10.13
CA VAL A 377 -5.72 -4.58 -10.15
C VAL A 377 -5.12 -5.03 -8.82
N HIS A 378 -3.79 -5.12 -8.74
CA HIS A 378 -3.02 -5.40 -7.54
C HIS A 378 -3.20 -6.83 -6.99
N ALA A 379 -3.52 -7.80 -7.85
CA ALA A 379 -3.58 -9.22 -7.49
C ALA A 379 -3.20 -10.09 -8.69
N ASP A 380 -2.77 -11.34 -8.41
CA ASP A 380 -2.44 -12.30 -9.43
C ASP A 380 -3.61 -12.56 -10.37
N LYS A 381 -3.31 -12.78 -11.65
CA LYS A 381 -4.31 -12.99 -12.71
C LYS A 381 -5.37 -14.02 -12.35
N ARG A 382 -4.93 -15.18 -11.83
CA ARG A 382 -5.84 -16.26 -11.44
C ARG A 382 -6.80 -15.84 -10.32
N ALA A 383 -6.28 -15.13 -9.33
CA ALA A 383 -7.09 -14.66 -8.20
C ALA A 383 -8.06 -13.55 -8.65
N THR A 384 -7.61 -12.63 -9.50
CA THR A 384 -8.47 -11.59 -10.08
C THR A 384 -9.58 -12.18 -10.95
N ASP A 385 -9.28 -13.21 -11.76
CA ASP A 385 -10.28 -13.92 -12.57
C ASP A 385 -11.39 -14.56 -11.71
N LEU A 386 -11.03 -15.11 -10.55
CA LEU A 386 -12.04 -15.65 -9.62
C LEU A 386 -12.98 -14.55 -9.11
N VAL A 387 -12.44 -13.38 -8.74
CA VAL A 387 -13.27 -12.23 -8.31
C VAL A 387 -14.16 -11.74 -9.43
N VAL A 388 -13.61 -11.58 -10.65
CA VAL A 388 -14.40 -11.16 -11.83
C VAL A 388 -15.53 -12.14 -12.10
N ASN A 389 -15.24 -13.45 -12.15
CA ASN A 389 -16.26 -14.47 -12.40
C ASN A 389 -17.37 -14.45 -11.34
N GLN A 390 -17.02 -14.26 -10.06
CA GLN A 390 -17.99 -14.12 -9.00
C GLN A 390 -18.85 -12.86 -9.17
N LEU A 391 -18.26 -11.71 -9.40
CA LEU A 391 -19.00 -10.45 -9.61
C LEU A 391 -19.92 -10.52 -10.84
N VAL A 392 -19.44 -11.11 -11.94
CA VAL A 392 -20.26 -11.31 -13.15
C VAL A 392 -21.42 -12.25 -12.87
N SER A 393 -21.23 -13.32 -12.11
CA SER A 393 -22.32 -14.22 -11.71
C SER A 393 -23.37 -13.55 -10.81
N GLU A 394 -22.98 -12.50 -10.08
CA GLU A 394 -23.85 -11.64 -9.27
C GLU A 394 -24.55 -10.53 -10.09
N GLY A 395 -24.29 -10.46 -11.40
CA GLY A 395 -24.94 -9.53 -12.33
C GLY A 395 -24.20 -8.23 -12.61
N PHE A 396 -22.97 -8.05 -12.08
CA PHE A 396 -22.13 -6.91 -12.46
C PHE A 396 -21.61 -7.10 -13.88
N LYS A 397 -21.64 -6.04 -14.68
CA LYS A 397 -21.22 -6.07 -16.10
C LYS A 397 -19.87 -5.35 -16.26
N HIS A 398 -19.16 -5.68 -17.35
CA HIS A 398 -17.92 -5.02 -17.74
C HIS A 398 -16.87 -4.93 -16.63
N VAL A 399 -16.75 -5.99 -15.81
CA VAL A 399 -15.66 -6.17 -14.85
C VAL A 399 -14.54 -6.93 -15.54
N HIS A 400 -13.33 -6.37 -15.50
CA HIS A 400 -12.18 -6.83 -16.26
C HIS A 400 -11.05 -7.31 -15.35
N SER A 401 -10.38 -8.37 -15.79
CA SER A 401 -9.10 -8.83 -15.28
C SER A 401 -8.11 -8.84 -16.45
N LEU A 402 -7.15 -7.95 -16.42
CA LEU A 402 -6.16 -7.77 -17.50
C LEU A 402 -4.76 -8.16 -17.01
N THR A 403 -3.80 -8.16 -17.92
CA THR A 403 -2.37 -8.35 -17.64
C THR A 403 -1.54 -7.21 -18.26
N ALA A 404 -0.26 -7.16 -17.95
CA ALA A 404 0.64 -6.19 -18.55
C ALA A 404 0.62 -6.29 -20.09
N ASN A 405 0.59 -5.16 -20.76
CA ASN A 405 0.44 -4.90 -22.19
C ASN A 405 -0.98 -5.08 -22.76
N ASP A 406 -1.96 -5.50 -21.94
CA ASP A 406 -3.35 -5.47 -22.38
C ASP A 406 -3.87 -4.03 -22.48
N THR A 407 -4.90 -3.84 -23.30
CA THR A 407 -5.56 -2.54 -23.50
C THR A 407 -7.06 -2.67 -23.32
N LEU A 408 -7.69 -1.61 -22.83
CA LEU A 408 -9.14 -1.47 -22.72
C LEU A 408 -9.57 -0.14 -23.36
N SER A 409 -10.48 -0.20 -24.32
CA SER A 409 -11.15 0.98 -24.87
C SER A 409 -12.54 1.12 -24.25
N PHE A 410 -12.91 2.32 -23.80
CA PHE A 410 -14.16 2.58 -23.08
C PHE A 410 -14.70 3.98 -23.37
#